data_92988861010c045bc5efc5c82c076000
#
_entry.id   92988861010c045bc5efc5c82c076000
#
_cell.length_a   1.000
_cell.length_b   1.000
_cell.length_c   1.000
_cell.angle_alpha   90.00
_cell.angle_beta   90.00
_cell.angle_gamma   90.00
#
_symmetry.space_group_name_H-M   'P 1'
#
loop_
_entity.id
_entity.type
_entity.pdbx_description
1 polymer ?
#
loop_
_entity_poly.entity_id
_entity_poly.type
_entity_poly.pdbx_seq_one_letter_code
_entity_poly.pdbx_strand_id
1 'polypeptide(L)'
;TIYQGVTLGGTGKETGKRHPTLRDNVTVGAGAKVLGSVIVGENAKIGAGSIVIQDVPADSTVVGNPGRPVRERGRKVGAADVDWTHLPDPVADAMQSLVRRLVELENEFKSTFPEKREEIEKAQQQGERELDKVFEYYRGSGI
;
A
#
# COMPACT_ATOMS: atom_id res chain seq x y z
N THR A 1 -12.40 5.27 22.59
CA THR A 1 -13.61 4.68 22.04
C THR A 1 -13.26 3.47 21.18
N ILE A 2 -13.96 2.36 21.38
CA ILE A 2 -13.78 1.12 20.59
C ILE A 2 -15.13 0.77 20.00
N TYR A 3 -15.17 0.63 18.67
CA TYR A 3 -16.40 0.28 17.97
C TYR A 3 -16.57 -1.26 17.86
N GLN A 4 -17.72 -1.69 17.36
CA GLN A 4 -18.11 -3.09 17.26
C GLN A 4 -17.15 -3.91 16.37
N GLY A 5 -16.95 -5.17 16.72
CA GLY A 5 -16.14 -6.12 15.95
C GLY A 5 -14.64 -5.85 15.95
N VAL A 6 -14.15 -4.94 16.81
CA VAL A 6 -12.71 -4.68 16.97
C VAL A 6 -12.04 -5.88 17.61
N THR A 7 -10.84 -6.23 17.12
CA THR A 7 -9.97 -7.25 17.71
C THR A 7 -8.71 -6.61 18.26
N LEU A 8 -8.44 -6.78 19.56
CA LEU A 8 -7.17 -6.46 20.20
C LEU A 8 -6.45 -7.78 20.48
N GLY A 9 -5.71 -8.26 19.48
CA GLY A 9 -5.13 -9.60 19.49
C GLY A 9 -3.68 -9.63 19.94
N GLY A 10 -3.29 -10.71 20.59
CA GLY A 10 -1.88 -10.98 20.93
C GLY A 10 -1.20 -11.83 19.85
N THR A 11 0.13 -11.79 19.79
CA THR A 11 0.94 -12.72 19.00
C THR A 11 1.09 -14.06 19.73
N GLY A 12 1.01 -15.18 19.00
CA GLY A 12 1.01 -16.52 19.59
C GLY A 12 2.36 -17.03 20.09
N LYS A 13 3.47 -16.35 19.76
CA LYS A 13 4.84 -16.82 20.02
C LYS A 13 5.54 -16.15 21.19
N GLU A 14 5.01 -15.06 21.71
CA GLU A 14 5.64 -14.27 22.76
C GLU A 14 5.10 -14.66 24.13
N THR A 15 6.01 -14.85 25.08
CA THR A 15 5.70 -14.95 26.52
C THR A 15 5.77 -13.55 27.13
N GLY A 16 4.71 -13.14 27.84
CA GLY A 16 4.63 -11.81 28.44
C GLY A 16 3.60 -10.92 27.78
N LYS A 17 3.89 -9.62 27.67
CA LYS A 17 2.98 -8.66 27.06
C LYS A 17 2.92 -8.83 25.53
N ARG A 18 1.82 -9.35 25.04
CA ARG A 18 1.61 -9.67 23.63
C ARG A 18 0.38 -9.00 23.01
N HIS A 19 -0.39 -8.27 23.80
CA HIS A 19 -1.59 -7.54 23.37
C HIS A 19 -1.32 -6.06 23.24
N PRO A 20 -2.09 -5.33 22.41
CA PRO A 20 -1.91 -3.90 22.21
C PRO A 20 -2.11 -3.09 23.48
N THR A 21 -1.41 -1.94 23.54
CA THR A 21 -1.65 -0.89 24.52
C THR A 21 -2.32 0.27 23.82
N LEU A 22 -3.51 0.64 24.23
CA LEU A 22 -4.17 1.84 23.79
C LEU A 22 -3.95 2.96 24.80
N ARG A 23 -3.45 4.11 24.36
CA ARG A 23 -3.32 5.31 25.18
C ARG A 23 -4.65 6.07 25.25
N ASP A 24 -4.62 7.23 25.91
CA ASP A 24 -5.83 8.03 26.13
C ASP A 24 -6.45 8.54 24.82
N ASN A 25 -7.76 8.70 24.82
CA ASN A 25 -8.54 9.24 23.71
C ASN A 25 -8.42 8.49 22.37
N VAL A 26 -7.88 7.28 22.35
CA VAL A 26 -7.79 6.46 21.14
C VAL A 26 -9.19 6.09 20.64
N THR A 27 -9.38 6.19 19.34
CA THR A 27 -10.59 5.71 18.65
C THR A 27 -10.23 4.58 17.71
N VAL A 28 -10.90 3.43 17.87
CA VAL A 28 -10.70 2.24 17.00
C VAL A 28 -12.00 1.99 16.25
N GLY A 29 -11.95 2.14 14.94
CA GLY A 29 -13.10 1.98 14.03
C GLY A 29 -13.61 0.55 13.95
N ALA A 30 -14.85 0.39 13.52
CA ALA A 30 -15.53 -0.89 13.45
C ALA A 30 -14.74 -1.96 12.66
N GLY A 31 -14.65 -3.17 13.20
CA GLY A 31 -13.99 -4.30 12.57
C GLY A 31 -12.48 -4.19 12.45
N ALA A 32 -11.85 -3.13 12.96
CA ALA A 32 -10.40 -3.00 12.94
C ALA A 32 -9.71 -4.07 13.79
N LYS A 33 -8.51 -4.47 13.40
CA LYS A 33 -7.70 -5.46 14.10
C LYS A 33 -6.37 -4.82 14.49
N VAL A 34 -6.10 -4.78 15.79
CA VAL A 34 -4.81 -4.33 16.33
C VAL A 34 -4.12 -5.54 16.93
N LEU A 35 -2.99 -5.93 16.36
CA LEU A 35 -2.37 -7.22 16.63
C LEU A 35 -0.94 -7.06 17.13
N GLY A 36 -0.60 -7.79 18.21
CA GLY A 36 0.72 -7.78 18.80
C GLY A 36 0.86 -6.82 19.97
N SER A 37 2.06 -6.70 20.50
CA SER A 37 2.41 -5.81 21.62
C SER A 37 2.57 -4.34 21.21
N VAL A 38 1.84 -3.91 20.18
CA VAL A 38 1.91 -2.55 19.62
C VAL A 38 1.34 -1.50 20.57
N ILE A 39 1.86 -0.30 20.50
CA ILE A 39 1.40 0.87 21.26
C ILE A 39 0.65 1.79 20.32
N VAL A 40 -0.61 2.08 20.65
CA VAL A 40 -1.41 3.09 19.96
C VAL A 40 -1.35 4.37 20.79
N GLY A 41 -0.73 5.41 20.25
CA GLY A 41 -0.49 6.68 20.91
C GLY A 41 -1.76 7.47 21.22
N GLU A 42 -1.63 8.50 22.06
CA GLU A 42 -2.75 9.35 22.47
C GLU A 42 -3.45 9.99 21.28
N ASN A 43 -4.78 10.16 21.38
CA ASN A 43 -5.63 10.79 20.36
C ASN A 43 -5.57 10.10 18.99
N ALA A 44 -4.90 8.95 18.86
CA ALA A 44 -4.81 8.24 17.60
C ALA A 44 -6.17 7.69 17.15
N LYS A 45 -6.39 7.66 15.86
CA LYS A 45 -7.60 7.14 15.23
C LYS A 45 -7.25 6.01 14.28
N ILE A 46 -7.88 4.87 14.46
CA ILE A 46 -7.75 3.71 13.57
C ILE A 46 -9.03 3.61 12.77
N GLY A 47 -8.91 3.64 11.45
CA GLY A 47 -10.05 3.53 10.53
C GLY A 47 -10.72 2.17 10.60
N ALA A 48 -12.00 2.12 10.23
CA ALA A 48 -12.76 0.87 10.19
C ALA A 48 -12.10 -0.16 9.26
N GLY A 49 -12.11 -1.43 9.66
CA GLY A 49 -11.54 -2.54 8.91
C GLY A 49 -10.00 -2.55 8.80
N SER A 50 -9.30 -1.59 9.41
CA SER A 50 -7.83 -1.51 9.35
C SER A 50 -7.15 -2.63 10.13
N ILE A 51 -5.98 -3.07 9.65
CA ILE A 51 -5.15 -4.06 10.34
C ILE A 51 -3.84 -3.40 10.78
N VAL A 52 -3.70 -3.17 12.06
CA VAL A 52 -2.54 -2.50 12.67
C VAL A 52 -1.63 -3.54 13.31
N ILE A 53 -0.37 -3.57 12.85
CA ILE A 53 0.67 -4.51 13.29
C ILE A 53 1.96 -3.80 13.70
N GLN A 54 1.94 -2.46 13.76
CA GLN A 54 3.06 -1.61 14.14
C GLN A 54 2.56 -0.51 15.08
N ASP A 55 3.49 0.10 15.84
CA ASP A 55 3.16 1.21 16.71
C ASP A 55 2.54 2.37 15.94
N VAL A 56 1.55 3.00 16.56
CA VAL A 56 0.82 4.14 16.02
C VAL A 56 1.21 5.40 16.77
N PRO A 57 1.78 6.41 16.10
CA PRO A 57 2.12 7.67 16.75
C PRO A 57 0.91 8.38 17.36
N ALA A 58 1.15 9.21 18.38
CA ALA A 58 0.10 10.08 18.91
C ALA A 58 -0.43 11.06 17.86
N ASP A 59 -1.68 11.50 18.00
CA ASP A 59 -2.35 12.45 17.11
C ASP A 59 -2.38 12.02 15.63
N SER A 60 -2.31 10.72 15.36
CA SER A 60 -2.27 10.17 14.01
C SER A 60 -3.59 9.47 13.62
N THR A 61 -3.81 9.34 12.31
CA THR A 61 -4.88 8.53 11.76
C THR A 61 -4.28 7.43 10.90
N VAL A 62 -4.62 6.19 11.21
CA VAL A 62 -4.13 4.99 10.49
C VAL A 62 -5.28 4.31 9.78
N VAL A 63 -5.10 3.97 8.51
CA VAL A 63 -6.09 3.23 7.72
C VAL A 63 -5.42 2.16 6.85
N GLY A 64 -6.19 1.17 6.48
CA GLY A 64 -5.82 0.16 5.48
C GLY A 64 -5.34 -1.18 6.06
N ASN A 65 -4.92 -2.07 5.15
CA ASN A 65 -4.37 -3.40 5.45
C ASN A 65 -3.11 -3.64 4.59
N PRO A 66 -1.89 -3.60 5.17
CA PRO A 66 -1.59 -3.19 6.54
C PRO A 66 -1.89 -1.71 6.80
N GLY A 67 -2.24 -1.38 8.06
CA GLY A 67 -2.56 -0.02 8.47
C GLY A 67 -1.38 0.92 8.32
N ARG A 68 -1.59 2.07 7.65
CA ARG A 68 -0.57 3.10 7.44
C ARG A 68 -1.06 4.45 7.94
N PRO A 69 -0.20 5.28 8.52
CA PRO A 69 -0.57 6.64 8.91
C PRO A 69 -0.92 7.47 7.66
N VAL A 70 -2.12 8.03 7.63
CA VAL A 70 -2.58 8.99 6.59
C VAL A 70 -2.60 10.42 7.10
N ARG A 71 -2.59 10.59 8.43
CA ARG A 71 -2.43 11.88 9.12
C ARG A 71 -1.54 11.71 10.33
N GLU A 72 -0.71 12.69 10.58
CA GLU A 72 0.10 12.82 11.78
C GLU A 72 0.08 14.28 12.23
N ARG A 73 -0.27 14.54 13.51
CA ARG A 73 -0.40 15.88 14.09
C ARG A 73 -1.23 16.84 13.24
N GLY A 74 -2.37 16.37 12.70
CA GLY A 74 -3.25 17.18 11.87
C GLY A 74 -2.78 17.43 10.44
N ARG A 75 -1.56 17.04 10.07
CA ARG A 75 -1.04 17.12 8.69
C ARG A 75 -1.23 15.80 7.98
N LYS A 76 -1.62 15.83 6.71
CA LYS A 76 -1.63 14.62 5.86
C LYS A 76 -0.19 14.09 5.73
N VAL A 77 0.01 12.82 6.03
CA VAL A 77 1.30 12.14 5.82
C VAL A 77 1.25 11.52 4.43
N GLY A 78 2.11 12.03 3.56
CA GLY A 78 2.11 11.67 2.14
C GLY A 78 1.11 12.52 1.36
N ALA A 79 1.57 13.15 0.30
CA ALA A 79 0.74 13.84 -0.67
C ALA A 79 -0.03 12.80 -1.52
N ALA A 80 -1.03 12.17 -0.93
CA ALA A 80 -2.07 11.55 -1.69
C ALA A 80 -3.37 12.18 -1.20
N ASP A 81 -4.00 12.95 -2.05
CA ASP A 81 -5.44 13.07 -2.00
C ASP A 81 -5.95 11.64 -1.81
N VAL A 82 -6.57 11.36 -0.67
CA VAL A 82 -7.20 10.06 -0.48
C VAL A 82 -8.52 10.13 -1.27
N ASP A 83 -8.37 10.14 -2.56
CA ASP A 83 -9.35 9.66 -3.48
C ASP A 83 -9.37 8.14 -3.26
N TRP A 84 -10.35 7.67 -2.52
CA TRP A 84 -10.54 6.25 -2.23
C TRP A 84 -10.83 5.42 -3.50
N THR A 85 -10.96 6.08 -4.65
CA THR A 85 -10.97 5.46 -5.99
C THR A 85 -9.56 5.21 -6.52
N HIS A 86 -8.52 5.82 -5.89
CA HIS A 86 -7.11 5.61 -6.19
C HIS A 86 -6.35 5.28 -4.90
N LEU A 87 -6.60 4.09 -4.35
CA LEU A 87 -5.77 3.55 -3.28
C LEU A 87 -4.34 3.37 -3.80
N PRO A 88 -3.30 3.86 -3.10
CA PRO A 88 -1.92 3.56 -3.49
C PRO A 88 -1.76 2.04 -3.46
N ASP A 89 -1.60 1.46 -4.62
CA ASP A 89 -1.25 0.06 -4.76
C ASP A 89 0.29 -0.02 -4.81
N PRO A 90 0.94 -0.50 -3.73
CA PRO A 90 2.39 -0.61 -3.69
C PRO A 90 2.94 -1.50 -4.80
N VAL A 91 2.13 -2.42 -5.31
CA VAL A 91 2.49 -3.30 -6.43
C VAL A 91 2.41 -2.51 -7.74
N ALA A 92 1.35 -1.73 -7.95
CA ALA A 92 1.23 -0.86 -9.12
C ALA A 92 2.33 0.20 -9.15
N ASP A 93 2.67 0.83 -8.02
CA ASP A 93 3.74 1.80 -7.92
C ASP A 93 5.12 1.18 -8.20
N ALA A 94 5.38 -0.03 -7.68
CA ALA A 94 6.60 -0.77 -7.96
C ALA A 94 6.68 -1.19 -9.44
N MET A 95 5.57 -1.63 -10.04
CA MET A 95 5.51 -1.96 -11.46
C MET A 95 5.75 -0.73 -12.34
N GLN A 96 5.13 0.42 -12.03
CA GLN A 96 5.38 1.66 -12.77
C GLN A 96 6.84 2.12 -12.65
N SER A 97 7.45 1.94 -11.49
CA SER A 97 8.87 2.23 -11.30
C SER A 97 9.77 1.32 -12.14
N LEU A 98 9.44 0.02 -12.20
CA LEU A 98 10.14 -0.95 -13.03
C LEU A 98 9.99 -0.63 -14.52
N VAL A 99 8.79 -0.30 -14.98
CA VAL A 99 8.54 0.09 -16.38
C VAL A 99 9.35 1.34 -16.75
N ARG A 100 9.41 2.36 -15.89
CA ARG A 100 10.25 3.54 -16.13
C ARG A 100 11.72 3.18 -16.29
N ARG A 101 12.27 2.37 -15.39
CA ARG A 101 13.66 1.93 -15.47
C ARG A 101 13.95 1.09 -16.70
N LEU A 102 12.98 0.28 -17.13
CA LEU A 102 13.09 -0.50 -18.36
C LEU A 102 13.19 0.40 -19.60
N VAL A 103 12.32 1.40 -19.68
CA VAL A 103 12.31 2.39 -20.77
C VAL A 103 13.62 3.21 -20.80
N GLU A 104 14.14 3.59 -19.63
CA GLU A 104 15.44 4.27 -19.52
C GLU A 104 16.59 3.39 -20.05
N LEU A 105 16.63 2.12 -19.63
CA LEU A 105 17.62 1.16 -20.09
C LEU A 105 17.53 0.89 -21.59
N GLU A 106 16.32 0.76 -22.13
CA GLU A 106 16.12 0.60 -23.57
C GLU A 106 16.63 1.80 -24.37
N ASN A 107 16.37 3.02 -23.87
CA ASN A 107 16.85 4.25 -24.50
C ASN A 107 18.38 4.34 -24.43
N GLU A 108 18.99 3.98 -23.31
CA GLU A 108 20.45 3.92 -23.15
C GLU A 108 21.06 2.87 -24.08
N PHE A 109 20.42 1.72 -24.20
CA PHE A 109 20.88 0.65 -25.10
C PHE A 109 20.77 1.06 -26.58
N LYS A 110 19.66 1.72 -26.97
CA LYS A 110 19.49 2.27 -28.34
C LYS A 110 20.53 3.32 -28.69
N SER A 111 20.97 4.12 -27.70
CA SER A 111 22.01 5.12 -27.91
C SER A 111 23.40 4.51 -28.01
N THR A 112 23.65 3.42 -27.26
CA THR A 112 24.94 2.74 -27.22
C THR A 112 25.15 1.82 -28.42
N PHE A 113 24.07 1.21 -28.93
CA PHE A 113 24.10 0.26 -30.05
C PHE A 113 23.13 0.66 -31.16
N PRO A 114 23.43 1.70 -31.97
CA PRO A 114 22.52 2.20 -33.00
C PRO A 114 22.12 1.13 -34.04
N GLU A 115 23.01 0.18 -34.30
CA GLU A 115 22.79 -0.92 -35.24
C GLU A 115 21.70 -1.91 -34.81
N LYS A 116 21.36 -1.96 -33.53
CA LYS A 116 20.31 -2.83 -32.98
C LYS A 116 18.96 -2.14 -32.81
N ARG A 117 18.84 -0.89 -33.22
CA ARG A 117 17.66 -0.07 -33.01
C ARG A 117 16.38 -0.69 -33.57
N GLU A 118 16.43 -1.20 -34.81
CA GLU A 118 15.28 -1.85 -35.44
C GLU A 118 14.83 -3.14 -34.74
N GLU A 119 15.79 -3.89 -34.20
CA GLU A 119 15.55 -5.12 -33.49
C GLU A 119 14.81 -4.84 -32.16
N ILE A 120 15.23 -3.79 -31.45
CA ILE A 120 14.61 -3.34 -30.20
C ILE A 120 13.21 -2.81 -30.46
N GLU A 121 13.01 -1.99 -31.49
CA GLU A 121 11.69 -1.45 -31.84
C GLU A 121 10.69 -2.56 -32.22
N LYS A 122 11.14 -3.58 -32.92
CA LYS A 122 10.29 -4.77 -33.21
C LYS A 122 9.93 -5.54 -31.95
N ALA A 123 10.87 -5.73 -31.03
CA ALA A 123 10.63 -6.40 -29.74
C ALA A 123 9.64 -5.60 -28.87
N GLN A 124 9.75 -4.28 -28.83
CA GLN A 124 8.80 -3.39 -28.12
C GLN A 124 7.38 -3.53 -28.69
N GLN A 125 7.22 -3.42 -30.00
CA GLN A 125 5.91 -3.55 -30.65
C GLN A 125 5.27 -4.93 -30.41
N GLN A 126 6.09 -5.98 -30.36
CA GLN A 126 5.60 -7.31 -30.03
C GLN A 126 5.13 -7.41 -28.58
N GLY A 127 5.89 -6.85 -27.64
CA GLY A 127 5.54 -6.80 -26.22
C GLY A 127 4.24 -6.01 -25.97
N GLU A 128 4.06 -4.87 -26.63
CA GLU A 128 2.81 -4.08 -26.55
C GLU A 128 1.60 -4.88 -27.04
N ARG A 129 1.71 -5.58 -28.16
CA ARG A 129 0.63 -6.43 -28.68
C ARG A 129 0.28 -7.60 -27.74
N GLU A 130 1.25 -8.16 -27.06
CA GLU A 130 1.01 -9.23 -26.07
C GLU A 130 0.31 -8.69 -24.83
N LEU A 131 0.72 -7.51 -24.35
CA LEU A 131 0.06 -6.82 -23.24
C LEU A 131 -1.40 -6.47 -23.58
N ASP A 132 -1.66 -5.94 -24.76
CA ASP A 132 -3.01 -5.62 -25.21
C ASP A 132 -3.92 -6.86 -25.22
N LYS A 133 -3.44 -8.01 -25.66
CA LYS A 133 -4.19 -9.27 -25.60
C LYS A 133 -4.54 -9.67 -24.16
N VAL A 134 -3.60 -9.48 -23.23
CA VAL A 134 -3.84 -9.76 -21.81
C VAL A 134 -4.93 -8.81 -21.26
N PHE A 135 -4.86 -7.52 -21.58
CA PHE A 135 -5.88 -6.55 -21.16
C PHE A 135 -7.25 -6.81 -21.80
N GLU A 136 -7.31 -7.23 -23.05
CA GLU A 136 -8.56 -7.63 -23.70
C GLU A 136 -9.18 -8.87 -23.03
N TYR A 137 -8.37 -9.86 -22.66
CA TYR A 137 -8.84 -11.02 -21.92
C TYR A 137 -9.50 -10.63 -20.59
N TYR A 138 -8.89 -9.72 -19.83
CA TYR A 138 -9.46 -9.26 -18.55
C TYR A 138 -10.69 -8.36 -18.73
N ARG A 139 -10.76 -7.54 -19.77
CA ARG A 139 -11.98 -6.76 -20.08
C ARG A 139 -13.16 -7.65 -20.53
N GLY A 140 -12.88 -8.74 -21.22
CA GLY A 140 -13.92 -9.68 -21.69
C GLY A 140 -14.43 -10.64 -20.62
N SER A 141 -13.69 -10.86 -19.55
CA SER A 141 -14.04 -11.79 -18.47
C SER A 141 -14.99 -11.22 -17.40
N GLY A 142 -15.34 -9.94 -17.48
CA GLY A 142 -16.40 -9.35 -16.63
C GLY A 142 -16.06 -9.29 -15.13
N ILE A 143 -14.78 -9.20 -14.79
CA ILE A 143 -14.30 -8.99 -13.41
C ILE A 143 -13.99 -7.51 -13.20
#